data_cc123acb3768361beca979383d9bb6e0
#
_entry.id   cc123acb3768361beca979383d9bb6e0
#
_cell.length_a   1.000
_cell.length_b   1.000
_cell.length_c   1.000
_cell.angle_alpha   90.00
_cell.angle_beta   90.00
_cell.angle_gamma   90.00
#
_symmetry.space_group_name_H-M   'P 1'
#
loop_
_entity.id
_entity.type
_entity.pdbx_description
1 polymer ?
#
loop_
_entity_poly.entity_id
_entity_poly.type
_entity_poly.pdbx_seq_one_letter_code
_entity_poly.pdbx_strand_id
1 'polypeptide(L)'
;MFFDSRYFRRRSVLTGVLAGSVSLVAGLLASVSVGLAQAPLAVDSPASAALGAASASEGERSDVVLKAMGDELARTMKSLKLPAYPLPYFGSFDVTDEQSMQITASFGALSSRDVLRSRQSDITLRVGDKRLDNSSMGAGLGMLSQRGSLVLEDNYDALRRDLWMQADRTYKQAVESLTSAKAQLKYVNIEDRPDSFSDAKPVVSIGKGVTMDADLEQWSKRIRALSSVFKEFRTIRESSVVLNVRARTKRLVNSEGTIVKTGETRALVFVSAAAQSKDGMTISDGEVFAADKDSELPSQEAMESSIRRLCQRIEAMTAAPRAADYQGPVLFEKQAAGELVATLLPSVVCARGDTGFGSEEEQKLGKPVLASSISVLDDPIVKSYKG
;
A
#
# COMPACT_ATOMS: atom_id res chain seq x y z
N MET A 1 -1.81 8.34 -6.32
CA MET A 1 -2.24 8.73 -7.65
C MET A 1 -3.73 9.00 -7.58
N PHE A 2 -4.14 10.24 -7.70
CA PHE A 2 -5.53 10.64 -7.48
C PHE A 2 -6.13 11.14 -8.79
N PHE A 3 -7.32 10.67 -9.12
CA PHE A 3 -8.08 11.16 -10.26
C PHE A 3 -9.18 12.10 -9.78
N ASP A 4 -9.18 13.34 -10.23
CA ASP A 4 -10.32 14.24 -10.04
C ASP A 4 -11.38 13.95 -11.10
N SER A 5 -12.51 13.38 -10.66
CA SER A 5 -13.65 13.04 -11.52
C SER A 5 -14.24 14.23 -12.30
N ARG A 6 -13.89 15.45 -11.94
CA ARG A 6 -14.37 16.68 -12.61
C ARG A 6 -13.73 16.90 -13.98
N TYR A 7 -12.58 16.27 -14.28
CA TYR A 7 -11.90 16.42 -15.56
C TYR A 7 -12.41 15.45 -16.64
N PHE A 8 -13.11 14.38 -16.26
CA PHE A 8 -13.62 13.37 -17.21
C PHE A 8 -14.92 13.73 -17.93
N ARG A 9 -15.46 14.94 -17.75
CA ARG A 9 -16.70 15.37 -18.44
C ARG A 9 -16.56 15.70 -19.93
N ARG A 10 -15.37 15.60 -20.52
CA ARG A 10 -15.23 15.73 -21.98
C ARG A 10 -15.15 14.33 -22.61
N ARG A 11 -16.05 14.05 -23.52
CA ARG A 11 -16.12 12.82 -24.34
C ARG A 11 -14.76 12.58 -25.01
N SER A 12 -13.94 11.71 -24.46
CA SER A 12 -12.70 11.24 -25.11
C SER A 12 -12.99 9.86 -25.68
N VAL A 13 -13.00 9.74 -26.98
CA VAL A 13 -13.07 8.47 -27.70
C VAL A 13 -11.67 7.90 -27.70
N LEU A 14 -11.42 6.84 -26.92
CA LEU A 14 -10.16 6.09 -27.00
C LEU A 14 -10.22 5.17 -28.22
N THR A 15 -9.50 5.52 -29.27
CA THR A 15 -9.28 4.63 -30.42
C THR A 15 -7.99 3.87 -30.19
N GLY A 16 -8.07 2.70 -29.57
CA GLY A 16 -6.93 1.79 -29.39
C GLY A 16 -7.34 0.38 -29.81
N VAL A 17 -6.63 -0.18 -30.75
CA VAL A 17 -6.79 -1.58 -31.17
C VAL A 17 -6.16 -2.45 -30.09
N LEU A 18 -6.96 -3.07 -29.22
CA LEU A 18 -6.53 -4.14 -28.32
C LEU A 18 -7.03 -5.47 -28.89
N ALA A 19 -6.17 -6.11 -29.67
CA ALA A 19 -6.31 -7.53 -29.98
C ALA A 19 -5.70 -8.33 -28.82
N GLY A 20 -6.52 -8.83 -27.93
CA GLY A 20 -6.09 -9.67 -26.82
C GLY A 20 -7.30 -10.24 -26.10
N SER A 21 -7.42 -11.56 -26.08
CA SER A 21 -8.44 -12.30 -25.36
C SER A 21 -8.41 -11.96 -23.86
N VAL A 22 -9.43 -11.29 -23.35
CA VAL A 22 -9.64 -11.06 -21.94
C VAL A 22 -10.20 -12.33 -21.33
N SER A 23 -9.32 -13.17 -20.75
CA SER A 23 -9.75 -14.20 -19.79
C SER A 23 -9.93 -13.52 -18.44
N LEU A 24 -11.17 -13.37 -18.03
CA LEU A 24 -11.54 -12.89 -16.69
C LEU A 24 -11.20 -13.99 -15.68
N VAL A 25 -10.09 -13.87 -14.98
CA VAL A 25 -9.78 -14.71 -13.84
C VAL A 25 -10.41 -14.07 -12.60
N ALA A 26 -11.49 -14.62 -12.15
CA ALA A 26 -12.04 -14.35 -10.83
C ALA A 26 -11.11 -14.98 -9.78
N GLY A 27 -10.49 -14.14 -8.98
CA GLY A 27 -9.71 -14.58 -7.83
C GLY A 27 -8.55 -13.66 -7.55
N LEU A 28 -8.80 -12.55 -6.87
CA LEU A 28 -7.71 -11.83 -6.22
C LEU A 28 -8.22 -11.16 -4.95
N LEU A 29 -8.04 -11.87 -3.84
CA LEU A 29 -7.76 -11.25 -2.56
C LEU A 29 -6.31 -10.76 -2.62
N ALA A 30 -6.09 -9.65 -3.31
CA ALA A 30 -4.83 -8.97 -3.31
C ALA A 30 -4.85 -7.88 -2.24
N SER A 31 -4.08 -8.08 -1.20
CA SER A 31 -3.67 -7.02 -0.28
C SER A 31 -2.89 -5.99 -1.08
N VAL A 32 -3.52 -4.91 -1.48
CA VAL A 32 -2.85 -3.76 -2.10
C VAL A 32 -2.11 -3.02 -0.99
N SER A 33 -0.83 -3.34 -0.83
CA SER A 33 0.09 -2.51 -0.07
C SER A 33 0.47 -1.32 -0.97
N VAL A 34 -0.15 -0.18 -0.77
CA VAL A 34 0.26 1.07 -1.41
C VAL A 34 1.55 1.53 -0.74
N GLY A 35 2.68 1.28 -1.39
CA GLY A 35 3.95 1.88 -1.03
C GLY A 35 3.96 3.36 -1.43
N LEU A 36 4.14 4.24 -0.46
CA LEU A 36 4.38 5.67 -0.70
C LEU A 36 5.78 5.83 -1.30
N ALA A 37 5.85 6.23 -2.56
CA ALA A 37 7.08 6.70 -3.18
C ALA A 37 7.37 8.14 -2.71
N GLN A 38 8.54 8.37 -2.14
CA GLN A 38 9.03 9.69 -1.75
C GLN A 38 9.80 10.32 -2.94
N ALA A 39 9.47 11.57 -3.27
CA ALA A 39 10.23 12.38 -4.23
C ALA A 39 11.37 13.15 -3.53
N PRO A 40 12.52 13.37 -4.17
CA PRO A 40 13.68 13.97 -3.55
C PRO A 40 13.75 15.48 -3.67
N LEU A 41 14.23 16.15 -2.62
CA LEU A 41 14.81 17.49 -2.67
C LEU A 41 16.09 17.51 -1.85
N ALA A 42 17.17 18.04 -2.44
CA ALA A 42 18.52 18.01 -1.91
C ALA A 42 18.84 19.17 -0.95
N VAL A 43 19.78 19.04 -0.03
CA VAL A 43 21.05 19.72 0.26
C VAL A 43 21.49 19.70 1.74
N ASP A 44 22.75 19.33 1.90
CA ASP A 44 23.75 19.51 2.97
C ASP A 44 23.47 19.15 4.43
N SER A 45 24.36 18.27 4.89
CA SER A 45 24.45 17.64 6.22
C SER A 45 25.29 18.48 7.22
N PRO A 46 24.94 18.40 8.53
CA PRO A 46 25.79 17.64 9.45
C PRO A 46 25.02 16.70 10.38
N ALA A 47 25.22 15.43 10.20
CA ALA A 47 24.41 14.34 10.76
C ALA A 47 24.71 13.97 12.22
N SER A 48 25.51 14.68 12.96
CA SER A 48 25.89 14.25 14.33
C SER A 48 25.39 15.16 15.47
N ALA A 49 24.91 16.34 15.16
CA ALA A 49 24.50 17.31 16.20
C ALA A 49 22.96 17.45 16.35
N ALA A 50 22.18 16.99 15.40
CA ALA A 50 20.74 17.22 15.37
C ALA A 50 19.92 16.26 16.28
N LEU A 51 20.46 15.13 16.68
CA LEU A 51 19.80 14.19 17.62
C LEU A 51 19.73 14.70 19.06
N GLY A 52 20.45 15.79 19.38
CA GLY A 52 20.51 16.34 20.74
C GLY A 52 19.80 17.70 20.95
N ALA A 53 19.34 18.36 19.91
CA ALA A 53 18.93 19.77 20.00
C ALA A 53 17.52 20.11 19.50
N ALA A 54 16.77 19.19 18.91
CA ALA A 54 15.34 19.41 18.69
C ALA A 54 14.62 19.24 20.02
N SER A 55 14.00 20.30 20.54
CA SER A 55 13.15 20.25 21.73
C SER A 55 11.97 19.31 21.41
N ALA A 56 12.10 18.05 21.84
CA ALA A 56 11.06 17.06 21.72
C ALA A 56 9.79 17.56 22.39
N SER A 57 8.66 17.56 21.68
CA SER A 57 7.36 17.87 22.26
C SER A 57 7.00 16.84 23.36
N GLU A 58 6.12 17.19 24.30
CA GLU A 58 5.70 16.25 25.36
C GLU A 58 5.20 14.91 24.81
N GLY A 59 4.58 14.90 23.63
CA GLY A 59 4.11 13.68 22.96
C GLY A 59 5.23 12.76 22.47
N GLU A 60 6.43 13.29 22.22
CA GLU A 60 7.61 12.56 21.78
C GLU A 60 8.30 11.84 22.95
N ARG A 61 8.33 12.49 24.12
CA ARG A 61 8.91 11.92 25.34
C ARG A 61 8.10 10.77 25.93
N SER A 62 6.84 10.67 25.60
CA SER A 62 5.93 9.61 26.08
C SER A 62 5.88 8.37 25.18
N ASP A 63 6.34 8.44 23.93
CA ASP A 63 6.28 7.31 22.98
C ASP A 63 7.52 6.42 23.11
N VAL A 64 7.38 5.35 23.90
CA VAL A 64 8.43 4.38 24.17
C VAL A 64 8.99 3.74 22.90
N VAL A 65 8.12 3.52 21.90
CA VAL A 65 8.51 2.90 20.63
C VAL A 65 9.40 3.87 19.83
N LEU A 66 9.01 5.14 19.68
CA LEU A 66 9.84 6.16 19.02
C LEU A 66 11.19 6.33 19.70
N LYS A 67 11.20 6.34 21.03
CA LYS A 67 12.44 6.42 21.79
C LYS A 67 13.35 5.23 21.53
N ALA A 68 12.82 4.00 21.58
CA ALA A 68 13.58 2.79 21.30
C ALA A 68 14.14 2.77 19.87
N MET A 69 13.33 3.21 18.88
CA MET A 69 13.75 3.33 17.48
C MET A 69 14.90 4.32 17.32
N GLY A 70 14.78 5.52 17.87
CA GLY A 70 15.81 6.56 17.78
C GLY A 70 17.14 6.15 18.42
N ASP A 71 17.09 5.61 19.65
CA ASP A 71 18.28 5.18 20.38
C ASP A 71 18.96 3.99 19.69
N GLU A 72 18.18 3.06 19.12
CA GLU A 72 18.77 1.91 18.43
C GLU A 72 19.30 2.28 17.04
N LEU A 73 18.65 3.20 16.32
CA LEU A 73 19.16 3.75 15.07
C LEU A 73 20.50 4.46 15.30
N ALA A 74 20.59 5.32 16.30
CA ALA A 74 21.83 6.02 16.65
C ALA A 74 22.98 5.03 16.97
N ARG A 75 22.68 3.97 17.74
CA ARG A 75 23.66 2.90 18.02
C ARG A 75 24.06 2.16 16.73
N THR A 76 23.10 1.81 15.90
CA THR A 76 23.32 1.12 14.63
C THR A 76 24.27 1.91 13.73
N MET A 77 23.99 3.20 13.52
CA MET A 77 24.82 4.06 12.67
C MET A 77 26.25 4.25 13.20
N LYS A 78 26.42 4.21 14.52
CA LYS A 78 27.73 4.42 15.16
C LYS A 78 28.57 3.14 15.28
N SER A 79 27.93 2.01 15.48
CA SER A 79 28.62 0.82 16.01
C SER A 79 28.46 -0.44 15.18
N LEU A 80 27.49 -0.49 14.26
CA LEU A 80 27.20 -1.71 13.48
C LEU A 80 28.21 -1.85 12.33
N LYS A 81 29.21 -2.68 12.50
CA LYS A 81 30.30 -2.85 11.54
C LYS A 81 30.80 -4.28 11.48
N LEU A 82 31.02 -4.80 10.29
CA LEU A 82 31.80 -6.02 10.04
C LEU A 82 33.24 -5.67 9.68
N PRO A 83 34.26 -6.53 10.02
CA PRO A 83 35.64 -6.36 9.57
C PRO A 83 35.70 -6.17 8.04
N ALA A 84 36.51 -5.21 7.60
CA ALA A 84 36.70 -4.87 6.19
C ALA A 84 35.50 -4.23 5.44
N TYR A 85 34.38 -3.95 6.12
CA TYR A 85 33.24 -3.28 5.53
C TYR A 85 32.95 -1.93 6.21
N PRO A 86 32.41 -0.93 5.47
CA PRO A 86 32.07 0.37 6.03
C PRO A 86 30.84 0.28 6.93
N LEU A 87 30.71 1.26 7.83
CA LEU A 87 29.45 1.52 8.53
C LEU A 87 28.33 1.85 7.53
N PRO A 88 27.06 1.66 7.89
CA PRO A 88 25.96 2.22 7.12
C PRO A 88 26.11 3.75 7.02
N TYR A 89 25.90 4.32 5.84
CA TYR A 89 25.86 5.78 5.67
C TYR A 89 24.47 6.35 5.84
N PHE A 90 23.43 5.52 5.65
CA PHE A 90 22.02 5.84 5.86
C PHE A 90 21.31 4.68 6.53
N GLY A 91 20.37 5.01 7.43
CA GLY A 91 19.48 4.06 8.08
C GLY A 91 18.09 4.65 8.27
N SER A 92 17.07 3.82 8.09
CA SER A 92 15.67 4.15 8.37
C SER A 92 15.00 3.00 9.08
N PHE A 93 14.32 3.30 10.17
CA PHE A 93 13.47 2.37 10.90
C PHE A 93 12.01 2.84 10.76
N ASP A 94 11.16 1.97 10.27
CA ASP A 94 9.71 2.13 10.22
C ASP A 94 9.08 1.10 11.15
N VAL A 95 8.20 1.53 12.05
CA VAL A 95 7.44 0.63 12.93
C VAL A 95 5.96 0.93 12.79
N THR A 96 5.21 -0.10 12.45
CA THR A 96 3.76 -0.05 12.28
C THR A 96 3.08 -0.89 13.35
N ASP A 97 2.30 -0.23 14.20
CA ASP A 97 1.30 -0.88 15.05
C ASP A 97 -0.01 -0.98 14.26
N GLU A 98 -0.57 -2.15 14.18
CA GLU A 98 -1.87 -2.37 13.54
C GLU A 98 -2.81 -3.14 14.47
N GLN A 99 -4.03 -2.66 14.58
CA GLN A 99 -5.18 -3.37 15.14
C GLN A 99 -6.17 -3.56 14.02
N SER A 100 -6.66 -4.77 13.83
CA SER A 100 -7.66 -5.06 12.81
C SER A 100 -8.75 -5.98 13.35
N MET A 101 -9.97 -5.75 12.86
CA MET A 101 -11.12 -6.60 13.09
C MET A 101 -11.67 -7.03 11.73
N GLN A 102 -11.85 -8.31 11.54
CA GLN A 102 -12.49 -8.87 10.36
C GLN A 102 -13.66 -9.75 10.77
N ILE A 103 -14.80 -9.51 10.13
CA ILE A 103 -16.03 -10.31 10.32
C ILE A 103 -16.52 -10.71 8.94
N THR A 104 -16.76 -12.00 8.75
CA THR A 104 -17.28 -12.55 7.50
C THR A 104 -18.59 -13.28 7.75
N ALA A 105 -19.58 -13.02 6.90
CA ALA A 105 -20.86 -13.74 6.93
C ALA A 105 -21.35 -14.05 5.52
N SER A 106 -22.13 -15.13 5.42
CA SER A 106 -22.77 -15.61 4.20
C SER A 106 -24.17 -16.12 4.52
N PHE A 107 -25.18 -15.70 3.77
CA PHE A 107 -26.57 -16.10 3.96
C PHE A 107 -27.07 -16.05 5.41
N GLY A 108 -26.69 -15.00 6.15
CA GLY A 108 -27.08 -14.80 7.56
C GLY A 108 -26.33 -15.65 8.57
N ALA A 109 -25.31 -16.40 8.17
CA ALA A 109 -24.43 -17.16 9.06
C ALA A 109 -23.05 -16.48 9.12
N LEU A 110 -22.49 -16.35 10.33
CA LEU A 110 -21.11 -15.91 10.51
C LEU A 110 -20.16 -17.04 10.14
N SER A 111 -19.16 -16.74 9.31
CA SER A 111 -18.09 -17.67 8.92
C SER A 111 -16.82 -17.46 9.72
N SER A 112 -16.45 -16.19 10.00
CA SER A 112 -15.30 -15.87 10.86
C SER A 112 -15.52 -14.56 11.62
N ARG A 113 -14.80 -14.43 12.75
CA ARG A 113 -14.70 -13.23 13.59
C ARG A 113 -13.29 -13.18 14.15
N ASP A 114 -12.49 -12.28 13.65
CA ASP A 114 -11.09 -12.20 14.02
C ASP A 114 -10.74 -10.78 14.48
N VAL A 115 -10.02 -10.67 15.59
CA VAL A 115 -9.41 -9.43 16.06
C VAL A 115 -7.93 -9.70 16.24
N LEU A 116 -7.11 -8.94 15.52
CA LEU A 116 -5.68 -9.12 15.50
C LEU A 116 -4.97 -7.84 15.93
N ARG A 117 -3.85 -8.00 16.61
CA ARG A 117 -2.89 -6.94 16.89
C ARG A 117 -1.53 -7.39 16.38
N SER A 118 -0.84 -6.49 15.73
CA SER A 118 0.53 -6.75 15.28
C SER A 118 1.37 -5.49 15.41
N ARG A 119 2.67 -5.69 15.67
CA ARG A 119 3.69 -4.66 15.55
C ARG A 119 4.75 -5.18 14.62
N GLN A 120 4.95 -4.47 13.53
CA GLN A 120 5.91 -4.84 12.50
C GLN A 120 6.93 -3.72 12.33
N SER A 121 8.16 -4.09 12.05
CA SER A 121 9.20 -3.16 11.64
C SER A 121 9.62 -3.42 10.22
N ASP A 122 10.06 -2.35 9.56
CA ASP A 122 10.74 -2.39 8.28
C ASP A 122 12.04 -1.58 8.43
N ILE A 123 13.18 -2.26 8.35
CA ILE A 123 14.49 -1.64 8.58
C ILE A 123 15.24 -1.58 7.26
N THR A 124 15.62 -0.39 6.85
CA THR A 124 16.47 -0.15 5.69
C THR A 124 17.83 0.36 6.16
N LEU A 125 18.90 -0.28 5.69
CA LEU A 125 20.27 0.18 5.88
C LEU A 125 20.97 0.28 4.52
N ARG A 126 21.68 1.39 4.31
CA ARG A 126 22.47 1.60 3.10
C ARG A 126 23.96 1.61 3.43
N VAL A 127 24.71 0.79 2.71
CA VAL A 127 26.15 0.57 2.86
C VAL A 127 26.84 0.87 1.54
N GLY A 128 27.96 1.53 1.59
CA GLY A 128 28.66 2.07 0.43
C GLY A 128 28.70 3.59 0.49
N ASP A 129 28.29 4.25 -0.55
CA ASP A 129 28.12 5.70 -0.62
C ASP A 129 26.90 6.05 -1.50
N LYS A 130 26.55 7.35 -1.57
CA LYS A 130 25.38 7.80 -2.33
C LYS A 130 25.44 7.48 -3.81
N ARG A 131 26.65 7.39 -4.38
CA ARG A 131 26.84 7.07 -5.79
C ARG A 131 26.71 5.58 -6.07
N LEU A 132 27.18 4.73 -5.13
CA LEU A 132 27.11 3.28 -5.26
C LEU A 132 26.86 2.63 -3.90
N ASP A 133 25.70 2.09 -3.70
CA ASP A 133 25.32 1.36 -2.49
C ASP A 133 24.73 -0.02 -2.79
N ASN A 134 24.24 -0.66 -1.77
CA ASN A 134 23.62 -1.99 -1.81
C ASN A 134 22.27 -2.02 -2.57
N SER A 135 21.70 -0.87 -2.97
CA SER A 135 20.48 -0.80 -3.80
C SER A 135 20.77 -0.82 -5.29
N SER A 136 22.04 -0.66 -5.67
CA SER A 136 22.44 -0.60 -7.07
C SER A 136 22.34 -1.98 -7.74
N MET A 137 22.01 -2.00 -9.03
CA MET A 137 22.05 -3.19 -9.89
C MET A 137 21.01 -4.28 -9.55
N GLY A 138 19.75 -3.90 -9.44
CA GLY A 138 18.67 -4.91 -9.51
C GLY A 138 18.38 -5.69 -8.23
N ALA A 139 18.86 -5.23 -7.08
CA ALA A 139 18.21 -5.60 -5.84
C ALA A 139 16.81 -4.99 -5.86
N GLY A 140 15.79 -5.76 -6.22
CA GLY A 140 14.41 -5.30 -6.20
C GLY A 140 14.11 -4.60 -4.87
N LEU A 141 13.25 -3.57 -4.85
CA LEU A 141 12.94 -2.77 -3.65
C LEU A 141 12.65 -3.61 -2.39
N GLY A 142 12.23 -4.87 -2.55
CA GLY A 142 12.00 -5.81 -1.46
C GLY A 142 13.26 -6.37 -0.79
N MET A 143 14.44 -6.20 -1.38
CA MET A 143 15.72 -6.65 -0.78
C MET A 143 16.47 -5.57 -0.01
N LEU A 144 15.99 -4.31 -0.07
CA LEU A 144 16.62 -3.19 0.63
C LEU A 144 16.19 -3.09 2.09
N SER A 145 15.06 -3.67 2.44
CA SER A 145 14.51 -3.62 3.79
C SER A 145 14.21 -5.02 4.33
N GLN A 146 14.37 -5.17 5.64
CA GLN A 146 13.97 -6.37 6.36
C GLN A 146 12.73 -6.08 7.19
N ARG A 147 11.68 -6.83 6.90
CA ARG A 147 10.48 -6.85 7.74
C ARG A 147 10.64 -7.84 8.86
N GLY A 148 10.17 -7.45 10.02
CA GLY A 148 10.15 -8.31 11.19
C GLY A 148 9.01 -7.96 12.13
N SER A 149 8.64 -8.91 12.98
CA SER A 149 7.71 -8.66 14.07
C SER A 149 8.48 -8.16 15.28
N LEU A 150 7.87 -7.24 16.03
CA LEU A 150 8.35 -6.75 17.31
C LEU A 150 7.41 -7.18 18.43
N VAL A 151 7.89 -7.12 19.65
CA VAL A 151 7.04 -7.31 20.83
C VAL A 151 5.90 -6.30 20.85
N LEU A 152 4.72 -6.75 21.24
CA LEU A 152 3.51 -5.91 21.31
C LEU A 152 3.49 -4.99 22.53
N GLU A 153 4.17 -5.37 23.59
CA GLU A 153 4.30 -4.58 24.80
C GLU A 153 5.23 -3.40 24.56
N ASP A 154 4.92 -2.27 25.17
CA ASP A 154 5.77 -1.07 25.16
C ASP A 154 6.96 -1.20 26.12
N ASN A 155 7.71 -2.28 25.97
CA ASN A 155 8.94 -2.55 26.73
C ASN A 155 10.14 -2.05 25.95
N TYR A 156 10.78 -1.00 26.45
CA TYR A 156 11.90 -0.32 25.80
C TYR A 156 13.07 -1.26 25.47
N ASP A 157 13.50 -2.09 26.43
CA ASP A 157 14.67 -2.97 26.24
C ASP A 157 14.36 -4.12 25.27
N ALA A 158 13.15 -4.69 25.34
CA ALA A 158 12.72 -5.72 24.41
C ALA A 158 12.60 -5.18 22.98
N LEU A 159 12.02 -3.99 22.81
CA LEU A 159 11.94 -3.31 21.51
C LEU A 159 13.34 -3.04 20.93
N ARG A 160 14.25 -2.51 21.73
CA ARG A 160 15.61 -2.27 21.28
C ARG A 160 16.36 -3.54 20.88
N ARG A 161 16.17 -4.62 21.64
CA ARG A 161 16.79 -5.92 21.31
C ARG A 161 16.27 -6.45 19.97
N ASP A 162 14.94 -6.40 19.74
CA ASP A 162 14.36 -6.89 18.51
C ASP A 162 14.80 -6.04 17.30
N LEU A 163 14.80 -4.71 17.44
CA LEU A 163 15.32 -3.79 16.42
C LEU A 163 16.80 -4.03 16.13
N TRP A 164 17.60 -4.25 17.17
CA TRP A 164 19.02 -4.59 16.99
C TRP A 164 19.23 -5.86 16.18
N MET A 165 18.50 -6.94 16.52
CA MET A 165 18.64 -8.21 15.79
C MET A 165 18.26 -8.07 14.31
N GLN A 166 17.25 -7.25 14.02
CA GLN A 166 16.83 -7.00 12.63
C GLN A 166 17.85 -6.10 11.91
N ALA A 167 18.33 -5.04 12.55
CA ALA A 167 19.38 -4.18 12.00
C ALA A 167 20.66 -4.95 11.66
N ASP A 168 21.09 -5.87 12.54
CA ASP A 168 22.24 -6.74 12.29
C ASP A 168 22.06 -7.61 11.04
N ARG A 169 20.90 -8.23 10.89
CA ARG A 169 20.57 -9.02 9.69
C ARG A 169 20.53 -8.16 8.42
N THR A 170 19.84 -7.01 8.50
CA THR A 170 19.76 -6.06 7.39
C THR A 170 21.14 -5.58 6.95
N TYR A 171 22.02 -5.27 7.90
CA TYR A 171 23.37 -4.83 7.57
C TYR A 171 24.19 -5.91 6.87
N LYS A 172 24.15 -7.16 7.37
CA LYS A 172 24.83 -8.29 6.72
C LYS A 172 24.37 -8.49 5.28
N GLN A 173 23.07 -8.44 5.06
CA GLN A 173 22.49 -8.53 3.72
C GLN A 173 22.86 -7.33 2.83
N ALA A 174 22.89 -6.12 3.37
CA ALA A 174 23.32 -4.93 2.64
C ALA A 174 24.78 -5.03 2.20
N VAL A 175 25.66 -5.58 3.03
CA VAL A 175 27.07 -5.84 2.70
C VAL A 175 27.19 -6.86 1.55
N GLU A 176 26.43 -7.95 1.60
CA GLU A 176 26.40 -8.96 0.53
C GLU A 176 25.89 -8.35 -0.78
N SER A 177 24.81 -7.57 -0.73
CA SER A 177 24.25 -6.89 -1.90
C SER A 177 25.24 -5.88 -2.50
N LEU A 178 25.92 -5.09 -1.67
CA LEU A 178 26.97 -4.17 -2.15
C LEU A 178 28.11 -4.90 -2.82
N THR A 179 28.53 -6.04 -2.27
CA THR A 179 29.59 -6.86 -2.86
C THR A 179 29.18 -7.37 -4.23
N SER A 180 27.95 -7.86 -4.35
CA SER A 180 27.36 -8.32 -5.61
C SER A 180 27.26 -7.19 -6.63
N ALA A 181 26.76 -6.01 -6.22
CA ALA A 181 26.67 -4.83 -7.07
C ALA A 181 28.04 -4.41 -7.64
N LYS A 182 29.07 -4.37 -6.77
CA LYS A 182 30.44 -4.07 -7.20
C LYS A 182 31.03 -5.10 -8.16
N ALA A 183 30.69 -6.39 -8.00
CA ALA A 183 31.11 -7.44 -8.91
C ALA A 183 30.44 -7.29 -10.28
N GLN A 184 29.15 -7.03 -10.32
CA GLN A 184 28.39 -6.85 -11.58
C GLN A 184 28.87 -5.63 -12.37
N LEU A 185 29.15 -4.51 -11.70
CA LEU A 185 29.64 -3.29 -12.35
C LEU A 185 31.01 -3.45 -13.04
N LYS A 186 31.78 -4.49 -12.72
CA LYS A 186 33.01 -4.80 -13.46
C LYS A 186 32.74 -5.29 -14.88
N TYR A 187 31.57 -5.82 -15.13
CA TYR A 187 31.19 -6.41 -16.43
C TYR A 187 30.26 -5.52 -17.26
N VAL A 188 29.69 -4.47 -16.65
CA VAL A 188 28.74 -3.57 -17.30
C VAL A 188 29.28 -2.16 -17.24
N ASN A 189 29.62 -1.60 -18.40
CA ASN A 189 30.02 -0.19 -18.47
C ASN A 189 28.78 0.67 -18.66
N ILE A 190 28.44 1.46 -17.64
CA ILE A 190 27.27 2.36 -17.66
C ILE A 190 27.80 3.78 -17.56
N GLU A 191 27.78 4.50 -18.69
CA GLU A 191 28.38 5.83 -18.78
C GLU A 191 27.67 6.89 -17.95
N ASP A 192 26.35 6.88 -17.84
CA ASP A 192 25.55 7.91 -17.15
C ASP A 192 24.67 7.33 -16.04
N ARG A 193 25.27 6.57 -15.13
CA ARG A 193 24.52 5.98 -14.03
C ARG A 193 24.13 7.07 -13.01
N PRO A 194 22.82 7.21 -12.68
CA PRO A 194 22.40 8.10 -11.60
C PRO A 194 22.92 7.63 -10.26
N ASP A 195 23.03 8.55 -9.31
CA ASP A 195 23.36 8.21 -7.92
C ASP A 195 22.31 7.29 -7.34
N SER A 196 22.75 6.34 -6.50
CA SER A 196 21.88 5.36 -5.87
C SER A 196 20.96 5.98 -4.80
N PHE A 197 21.33 7.14 -4.27
CA PHE A 197 20.59 7.83 -3.22
C PHE A 197 20.81 9.33 -3.27
N SER A 198 19.73 10.08 -3.10
CA SER A 198 19.74 11.56 -3.03
C SER A 198 19.52 12.05 -1.61
N ASP A 199 20.02 13.25 -1.32
CA ASP A 199 19.78 13.92 -0.04
C ASP A 199 18.33 14.43 0.06
N ALA A 200 17.78 14.37 1.26
CA ALA A 200 16.50 14.96 1.58
C ALA A 200 16.59 15.81 2.85
N LYS A 201 15.82 16.89 2.90
CA LYS A 201 15.70 17.67 4.14
C LYS A 201 14.95 16.85 5.18
N PRO A 202 15.43 16.84 6.46
CA PRO A 202 14.73 16.16 7.53
C PRO A 202 13.35 16.78 7.78
N VAL A 203 12.38 15.94 8.11
CA VAL A 203 11.01 16.34 8.44
C VAL A 203 10.68 15.81 9.82
N VAL A 204 10.19 16.68 10.70
CA VAL A 204 9.66 16.27 12.00
C VAL A 204 8.16 16.54 12.02
N SER A 205 7.36 15.46 12.10
CA SER A 205 5.89 15.53 12.12
C SER A 205 5.36 14.43 13.03
N ILE A 206 4.94 14.81 14.23
CA ILE A 206 4.47 13.88 15.26
C ILE A 206 2.97 14.08 15.47
N GLY A 207 2.19 13.24 14.77
CA GLY A 207 0.75 13.16 14.94
C GLY A 207 0.33 12.24 16.10
N LYS A 208 -0.97 12.15 16.31
CA LYS A 208 -1.55 11.23 17.32
C LYS A 208 -1.56 9.80 16.79
N GLY A 209 -1.26 8.85 17.67
CA GLY A 209 -1.57 7.45 17.42
C GLY A 209 -3.08 7.20 17.46
N VAL A 210 -3.49 6.09 16.89
CA VAL A 210 -4.90 5.66 16.84
C VAL A 210 -5.06 4.26 17.40
N THR A 211 -6.23 3.99 17.94
CA THR A 211 -6.69 2.68 18.38
C THR A 211 -8.00 2.34 17.70
N MET A 212 -8.27 1.04 17.58
CA MET A 212 -9.55 0.57 17.05
C MET A 212 -10.60 0.59 18.17
N ASP A 213 -11.74 1.22 17.88
CA ASP A 213 -12.82 1.44 18.85
C ASP A 213 -14.13 0.70 18.47
N ALA A 214 -14.07 -0.11 17.40
CA ALA A 214 -15.22 -0.80 16.86
C ALA A 214 -15.66 -1.97 17.74
N ASP A 215 -16.96 -2.06 18.01
CA ASP A 215 -17.58 -3.13 18.81
C ASP A 215 -17.78 -4.41 17.98
N LEU A 216 -17.07 -5.48 18.36
CA LEU A 216 -17.11 -6.78 17.68
C LEU A 216 -18.52 -7.39 17.70
N GLU A 217 -19.26 -7.32 18.80
CA GLU A 217 -20.58 -7.94 18.92
C GLU A 217 -21.64 -7.17 18.15
N GLN A 218 -21.61 -5.86 18.22
CA GLN A 218 -22.49 -4.99 17.43
C GLN A 218 -22.30 -5.23 15.94
N TRP A 219 -21.05 -5.22 15.47
CA TRP A 219 -20.73 -5.45 14.08
C TRP A 219 -21.04 -6.88 13.63
N SER A 220 -20.84 -7.87 14.49
CA SER A 220 -21.22 -9.26 14.19
C SER A 220 -22.72 -9.40 13.90
N LYS A 221 -23.55 -8.75 14.71
CA LYS A 221 -25.00 -8.71 14.49
C LYS A 221 -25.34 -8.01 13.17
N ARG A 222 -24.71 -6.88 12.91
CA ARG A 222 -24.96 -6.07 11.73
C ARG A 222 -24.55 -6.80 10.43
N ILE A 223 -23.36 -7.39 10.37
CA ILE A 223 -22.88 -8.15 9.22
C ILE A 223 -23.72 -9.40 8.98
N ARG A 224 -24.15 -10.09 10.03
CA ARG A 224 -25.10 -11.21 9.91
C ARG A 224 -26.42 -10.76 9.28
N ALA A 225 -26.99 -9.64 9.74
CA ALA A 225 -28.22 -9.09 9.18
C ALA A 225 -28.06 -8.72 7.71
N LEU A 226 -26.97 -8.00 7.34
CA LEU A 226 -26.68 -7.66 5.93
C LEU A 226 -26.60 -8.91 5.05
N SER A 227 -25.89 -9.95 5.51
CA SER A 227 -25.76 -11.18 4.72
C SER A 227 -27.04 -11.99 4.63
N SER A 228 -28.00 -11.80 5.55
CA SER A 228 -29.30 -12.48 5.49
C SER A 228 -30.18 -12.02 4.31
N VAL A 229 -29.96 -10.81 3.78
CA VAL A 229 -30.66 -10.26 2.63
C VAL A 229 -30.54 -11.17 1.41
N PHE A 230 -29.43 -11.84 1.24
CA PHE A 230 -29.25 -12.78 0.12
C PHE A 230 -30.22 -13.94 0.11
N LYS A 231 -30.85 -14.30 1.25
CA LYS A 231 -31.87 -15.35 1.32
C LYS A 231 -33.17 -14.98 0.58
N GLU A 232 -33.39 -13.68 0.36
CA GLU A 232 -34.54 -13.19 -0.40
C GLU A 232 -34.46 -13.59 -1.89
N PHE A 233 -33.24 -13.94 -2.39
CA PHE A 233 -32.94 -14.18 -3.80
C PHE A 233 -32.51 -15.62 -4.05
N ARG A 234 -33.39 -16.43 -4.61
CA ARG A 234 -33.14 -17.87 -4.85
C ARG A 234 -32.11 -18.14 -5.94
N THR A 235 -31.83 -17.17 -6.80
CA THR A 235 -30.84 -17.25 -7.87
C THR A 235 -29.42 -17.14 -7.36
N ILE A 236 -29.20 -16.45 -6.23
CA ILE A 236 -27.89 -16.28 -5.64
C ILE A 236 -27.44 -17.63 -5.03
N ARG A 237 -26.26 -18.08 -5.47
CA ARG A 237 -25.64 -19.34 -5.04
C ARG A 237 -24.51 -19.12 -4.03
N GLU A 238 -23.80 -18.02 -4.18
CA GLU A 238 -22.70 -17.65 -3.32
C GLU A 238 -22.89 -16.22 -2.85
N SER A 239 -22.58 -15.95 -1.60
CA SER A 239 -22.62 -14.60 -1.04
C SER A 239 -21.54 -14.42 0.01
N SER A 240 -21.01 -13.22 0.09
CA SER A 240 -20.09 -12.85 1.15
C SER A 240 -20.32 -11.39 1.54
N VAL A 241 -20.34 -11.14 2.85
CA VAL A 241 -20.25 -9.81 3.44
C VAL A 241 -19.07 -9.82 4.39
N VAL A 242 -18.07 -9.00 4.10
CA VAL A 242 -16.85 -8.91 4.90
C VAL A 242 -16.70 -7.50 5.43
N LEU A 243 -16.73 -7.34 6.74
CA LEU A 243 -16.26 -6.13 7.39
C LEU A 243 -14.77 -6.24 7.65
N ASN A 244 -14.05 -5.18 7.35
CA ASN A 244 -12.67 -4.99 7.76
C ASN A 244 -12.53 -3.60 8.40
N VAL A 245 -12.25 -3.55 9.70
CA VAL A 245 -11.92 -2.31 10.41
C VAL A 245 -10.46 -2.38 10.82
N ARG A 246 -9.74 -1.30 10.59
CA ARG A 246 -8.31 -1.24 10.86
C ARG A 246 -7.94 0.10 11.47
N ALA A 247 -7.11 0.07 12.51
CA ALA A 247 -6.44 1.22 13.07
C ALA A 247 -4.93 0.98 12.99
N ARG A 248 -4.19 1.93 12.40
CA ARG A 248 -2.76 1.81 12.17
C ARG A 248 -2.03 3.04 12.66
N THR A 249 -1.02 2.85 13.49
CA THR A 249 -0.07 3.89 13.88
C THR A 249 1.29 3.58 13.27
N LYS A 250 1.77 4.44 12.38
CA LYS A 250 3.10 4.33 11.77
C LYS A 250 4.06 5.31 12.44
N ARG A 251 5.30 4.84 12.67
CA ARG A 251 6.41 5.64 13.17
C ARG A 251 7.60 5.40 12.27
N LEU A 252 8.24 6.47 11.85
CA LEU A 252 9.45 6.44 11.03
C LEU A 252 10.51 7.33 11.66
N VAL A 253 11.71 6.82 11.76
CA VAL A 253 12.92 7.59 12.09
C VAL A 253 14.02 7.27 11.10
N ASN A 254 14.79 8.26 10.66
CA ASN A 254 15.97 8.01 9.82
C ASN A 254 17.20 8.73 10.33
N SER A 255 18.36 8.33 9.83
CA SER A 255 19.68 8.88 10.23
C SER A 255 19.92 10.32 9.78
N GLU A 256 19.07 10.87 8.90
CA GLU A 256 19.12 12.27 8.46
C GLU A 256 18.32 13.21 9.37
N GLY A 257 17.65 12.67 10.40
CA GLY A 257 16.88 13.45 11.37
C GLY A 257 15.38 13.53 11.08
N THR A 258 14.86 12.78 10.12
CA THR A 258 13.40 12.68 9.92
C THR A 258 12.75 11.86 11.02
N ILE A 259 11.69 12.40 11.61
CA ILE A 259 10.84 11.72 12.61
C ILE A 259 9.39 11.94 12.22
N VAL A 260 8.69 10.87 11.89
CA VAL A 260 7.28 10.95 11.51
C VAL A 260 6.46 9.96 12.32
N LYS A 261 5.33 10.42 12.85
CA LYS A 261 4.30 9.57 13.44
C LYS A 261 2.95 9.95 12.88
N THR A 262 2.23 8.96 12.35
CA THR A 262 0.88 9.15 11.79
C THR A 262 -0.05 8.08 12.33
N GLY A 263 -1.33 8.43 12.47
CA GLY A 263 -2.39 7.48 12.79
C GLY A 263 -3.46 7.53 11.71
N GLU A 264 -3.90 6.36 11.27
CA GLU A 264 -4.99 6.20 10.32
C GLU A 264 -5.97 5.13 10.78
N THR A 265 -7.25 5.37 10.55
CA THR A 265 -8.32 4.38 10.73
C THR A 265 -9.03 4.19 9.40
N ARG A 266 -9.53 2.99 9.17
CA ARG A 266 -10.31 2.67 7.98
C ARG A 266 -11.32 1.57 8.27
N ALA A 267 -12.52 1.75 7.77
CA ALA A 267 -13.56 0.74 7.82
C ALA A 267 -14.07 0.45 6.40
N LEU A 268 -14.15 -0.83 6.05
CA LEU A 268 -14.58 -1.31 4.74
C LEU A 268 -15.61 -2.41 4.93
N VAL A 269 -16.70 -2.35 4.20
CA VAL A 269 -17.63 -3.48 4.04
C VAL A 269 -17.61 -3.90 2.59
N PHE A 270 -17.08 -5.08 2.33
CA PHE A 270 -17.09 -5.71 1.02
C PHE A 270 -18.32 -6.63 0.92
N VAL A 271 -19.06 -6.46 -0.13
CA VAL A 271 -20.23 -7.29 -0.43
C VAL A 271 -20.02 -7.91 -1.79
N SER A 272 -20.17 -9.22 -1.89
CA SER A 272 -20.13 -9.93 -3.17
C SER A 272 -21.19 -11.02 -3.22
N ALA A 273 -21.68 -11.27 -4.43
CA ALA A 273 -22.59 -12.36 -4.68
C ALA A 273 -22.35 -12.96 -6.07
N ALA A 274 -22.72 -14.23 -6.24
CA ALA A 274 -22.65 -14.91 -7.50
C ALA A 274 -23.89 -15.78 -7.74
N ALA A 275 -24.26 -15.87 -9.00
CA ALA A 275 -25.31 -16.74 -9.51
C ALA A 275 -24.82 -17.49 -10.75
N GLN A 276 -25.54 -18.52 -11.15
CA GLN A 276 -25.23 -19.30 -12.36
C GLN A 276 -26.30 -19.04 -13.40
N SER A 277 -25.89 -18.68 -14.61
CA SER A 277 -26.78 -18.56 -15.76
C SER A 277 -27.20 -19.93 -16.29
N LYS A 278 -28.18 -19.97 -17.17
CA LYS A 278 -28.75 -21.23 -17.75
C LYS A 278 -27.70 -22.04 -18.54
N ASP A 279 -26.72 -21.38 -19.13
CA ASP A 279 -25.61 -21.99 -19.88
C ASP A 279 -24.43 -22.41 -18.99
N GLY A 280 -24.56 -22.28 -17.67
CA GLY A 280 -23.55 -22.69 -16.70
C GLY A 280 -22.51 -21.62 -16.37
N MET A 281 -22.58 -20.42 -16.97
CA MET A 281 -21.64 -19.34 -16.68
C MET A 281 -21.90 -18.77 -15.28
N THR A 282 -20.85 -18.58 -14.50
CA THR A 282 -20.94 -17.86 -13.21
C THR A 282 -20.97 -16.36 -13.46
N ILE A 283 -21.99 -15.71 -12.95
CA ILE A 283 -22.16 -14.25 -12.95
C ILE A 283 -21.93 -13.75 -11.54
N SER A 284 -20.99 -12.86 -11.35
CA SER A 284 -20.69 -12.26 -10.04
C SER A 284 -20.64 -10.74 -10.12
N ASP A 285 -21.01 -10.10 -9.03
CA ASP A 285 -20.93 -8.65 -8.87
C ASP A 285 -20.71 -8.31 -7.38
N GLY A 286 -20.28 -7.09 -7.09
CA GLY A 286 -20.00 -6.68 -5.73
C GLY A 286 -20.10 -5.18 -5.52
N GLU A 287 -20.12 -4.81 -4.25
CA GLU A 287 -20.08 -3.42 -3.79
C GLU A 287 -19.13 -3.26 -2.61
N VAL A 288 -18.60 -2.05 -2.45
CA VAL A 288 -17.70 -1.70 -1.35
C VAL A 288 -18.22 -0.42 -0.69
N PHE A 289 -18.42 -0.49 0.61
CA PHE A 289 -18.65 0.68 1.44
C PHE A 289 -17.37 1.00 2.20
N ALA A 290 -16.92 2.25 2.13
CA ALA A 290 -15.67 2.70 2.71
C ALA A 290 -15.88 3.95 3.55
N ALA A 291 -15.23 4.02 4.70
CA ALA A 291 -15.18 5.18 5.56
C ALA A 291 -13.86 5.22 6.34
N ASP A 292 -13.50 6.38 6.87
CA ASP A 292 -12.32 6.50 7.74
C ASP A 292 -12.58 5.86 9.10
N LYS A 293 -13.83 5.92 9.59
CA LYS A 293 -14.26 5.26 10.82
C LYS A 293 -15.46 4.36 10.55
N ASP A 294 -15.60 3.32 11.33
CA ASP A 294 -16.73 2.40 11.25
C ASP A 294 -18.08 3.08 11.53
N SER A 295 -18.09 4.11 12.40
CA SER A 295 -19.28 4.93 12.68
C SER A 295 -19.75 5.80 11.50
N GLU A 296 -18.89 6.02 10.51
CA GLU A 296 -19.17 6.82 9.32
C GLU A 296 -19.67 5.96 8.14
N LEU A 297 -19.68 4.64 8.28
CA LEU A 297 -20.24 3.73 7.29
C LEU A 297 -21.76 3.99 7.12
N PRO A 298 -22.34 3.75 5.93
CA PRO A 298 -23.75 3.94 5.68
C PRO A 298 -24.62 3.18 6.69
N SER A 299 -25.87 3.63 6.85
CA SER A 299 -26.81 2.97 7.74
C SER A 299 -27.07 1.52 7.34
N GLN A 300 -27.61 0.71 8.24
CA GLN A 300 -27.99 -0.68 7.99
C GLN A 300 -28.92 -0.77 6.77
N GLU A 301 -29.97 0.05 6.76
CA GLU A 301 -31.01 0.08 5.73
C GLU A 301 -30.45 0.51 4.36
N ALA A 302 -29.54 1.44 4.36
CA ALA A 302 -28.88 1.91 3.12
C ALA A 302 -28.05 0.79 2.49
N MET A 303 -27.26 0.06 3.33
CA MET A 303 -26.47 -1.07 2.85
C MET A 303 -27.36 -2.24 2.40
N GLU A 304 -28.42 -2.58 3.15
CA GLU A 304 -29.38 -3.62 2.73
C GLU A 304 -30.05 -3.29 1.39
N SER A 305 -30.46 -2.02 1.20
CA SER A 305 -31.02 -1.57 -0.06
C SER A 305 -30.03 -1.72 -1.22
N SER A 306 -28.75 -1.45 -0.98
CA SER A 306 -27.71 -1.65 -1.98
C SER A 306 -27.51 -3.13 -2.31
N ILE A 307 -27.49 -4.00 -1.29
CA ILE A 307 -27.40 -5.45 -1.49
C ILE A 307 -28.57 -5.98 -2.31
N ARG A 308 -29.80 -5.49 -2.06
CA ARG A 308 -30.97 -5.88 -2.88
C ARG A 308 -30.79 -5.45 -4.34
N ARG A 309 -30.31 -4.23 -4.60
CA ARG A 309 -30.00 -3.78 -5.96
C ARG A 309 -28.91 -4.60 -6.62
N LEU A 310 -27.87 -4.98 -5.87
CA LEU A 310 -26.82 -5.89 -6.35
C LEU A 310 -27.39 -7.22 -6.79
N CYS A 311 -28.23 -7.85 -5.97
CA CYS A 311 -28.87 -9.12 -6.32
C CYS A 311 -29.78 -9.00 -7.56
N GLN A 312 -30.57 -7.94 -7.66
CA GLN A 312 -31.40 -7.67 -8.84
C GLN A 312 -30.58 -7.49 -10.12
N ARG A 313 -29.42 -6.83 -10.03
CA ARG A 313 -28.48 -6.73 -11.17
C ARG A 313 -27.97 -8.10 -11.59
N ILE A 314 -27.55 -8.92 -10.64
CA ILE A 314 -27.06 -10.27 -10.92
C ILE A 314 -28.19 -11.11 -11.56
N GLU A 315 -29.41 -11.06 -11.05
CA GLU A 315 -30.57 -11.76 -11.65
C GLU A 315 -30.81 -11.30 -13.08
N ALA A 316 -30.77 -10.00 -13.33
CA ALA A 316 -30.93 -9.46 -14.69
C ALA A 316 -29.80 -9.94 -15.63
N MET A 317 -28.56 -9.97 -15.14
CA MET A 317 -27.42 -10.46 -15.91
C MET A 317 -27.52 -11.96 -16.22
N THR A 318 -28.04 -12.79 -15.29
CA THR A 318 -28.22 -14.23 -15.56
C THR A 318 -29.30 -14.50 -16.63
N ALA A 319 -30.24 -13.59 -16.82
CA ALA A 319 -31.28 -13.67 -17.80
C ALA A 319 -30.91 -12.98 -19.14
N ALA A 320 -29.83 -12.22 -19.17
CA ALA A 320 -29.40 -11.48 -20.35
C ALA A 320 -28.91 -12.43 -21.45
N PRO A 321 -29.17 -12.10 -22.72
CA PRO A 321 -28.62 -12.85 -23.84
C PRO A 321 -27.10 -12.66 -23.89
N ARG A 322 -26.40 -13.68 -24.37
CA ARG A 322 -24.95 -13.59 -24.61
C ARG A 322 -24.67 -12.49 -25.63
N ALA A 323 -23.78 -11.58 -25.25
CA ALA A 323 -23.33 -10.55 -26.18
C ALA A 323 -22.60 -11.14 -27.35
N ALA A 324 -22.85 -10.64 -28.55
CA ALA A 324 -22.06 -10.95 -29.74
C ALA A 324 -20.67 -10.27 -29.61
N ASP A 325 -19.70 -10.81 -30.38
CA ASP A 325 -18.40 -10.16 -30.49
C ASP A 325 -18.57 -8.72 -31.00
N TYR A 326 -17.92 -7.79 -30.33
CA TYR A 326 -17.97 -6.38 -30.64
C TYR A 326 -16.58 -5.82 -30.90
N GLN A 327 -16.42 -5.17 -32.03
CA GLN A 327 -15.23 -4.41 -32.37
C GLN A 327 -15.65 -2.96 -32.70
N GLY A 328 -15.19 -2.02 -31.89
CA GLY A 328 -15.53 -0.61 -32.03
C GLY A 328 -15.19 0.24 -30.82
N PRO A 329 -15.56 1.51 -30.81
CA PRO A 329 -15.33 2.40 -29.68
C PRO A 329 -16.09 1.94 -28.44
N VAL A 330 -15.42 1.97 -27.27
CA VAL A 330 -15.99 1.61 -25.97
C VAL A 330 -15.87 2.80 -25.03
N LEU A 331 -16.97 3.18 -24.40
CA LEU A 331 -17.00 4.18 -23.33
C LEU A 331 -17.00 3.47 -21.96
N PHE A 332 -15.93 3.67 -21.21
CA PHE A 332 -15.86 3.21 -19.83
C PHE A 332 -16.36 4.32 -18.90
N GLU A 333 -17.28 3.98 -17.99
CA GLU A 333 -17.85 4.94 -17.04
C GLU A 333 -17.63 4.50 -15.58
N LYS A 334 -17.59 5.46 -14.66
CA LYS A 334 -17.56 5.25 -13.21
C LYS A 334 -16.45 4.25 -12.79
N GLN A 335 -16.84 3.18 -12.12
CA GLN A 335 -15.92 2.17 -11.59
C GLN A 335 -15.10 1.50 -12.70
N ALA A 336 -15.71 1.13 -13.82
CA ALA A 336 -15.01 0.50 -14.93
C ALA A 336 -13.90 1.41 -15.52
N ALA A 337 -14.17 2.73 -15.60
CA ALA A 337 -13.15 3.69 -16.00
C ALA A 337 -12.01 3.78 -14.97
N GLY A 338 -12.35 3.77 -13.66
CA GLY A 338 -11.38 3.75 -12.58
C GLY A 338 -10.48 2.52 -12.59
N GLU A 339 -11.06 1.34 -12.78
CA GLU A 339 -10.32 0.07 -12.85
C GLU A 339 -9.41 0.00 -14.09
N LEU A 340 -9.90 0.46 -15.25
CA LEU A 340 -9.09 0.54 -16.46
C LEU A 340 -7.85 1.42 -16.23
N VAL A 341 -8.06 2.61 -15.65
CA VAL A 341 -6.99 3.55 -15.38
C VAL A 341 -6.04 2.99 -14.32
N ALA A 342 -6.53 2.43 -13.22
CA ALA A 342 -5.71 1.85 -12.17
C ALA A 342 -4.85 0.68 -12.68
N THR A 343 -5.32 -0.05 -13.69
CA THR A 343 -4.59 -1.17 -14.29
C THR A 343 -3.55 -0.70 -15.29
N LEU A 344 -3.90 0.23 -16.17
CA LEU A 344 -3.02 0.62 -17.28
C LEU A 344 -2.03 1.72 -16.90
N LEU A 345 -2.46 2.69 -16.10
CA LEU A 345 -1.65 3.89 -15.87
C LEU A 345 -0.33 3.62 -15.17
N PRO A 346 -0.23 2.75 -14.14
CA PRO A 346 1.05 2.46 -13.51
C PRO A 346 2.09 1.90 -14.49
N SER A 347 1.67 1.05 -15.43
CA SER A 347 2.59 0.48 -16.44
C SER A 347 3.07 1.48 -17.48
N VAL A 348 2.39 2.62 -17.60
CA VAL A 348 2.69 3.65 -18.60
C VAL A 348 3.49 4.81 -18.02
N VAL A 349 3.21 5.20 -16.77
CA VAL A 349 3.80 6.41 -16.15
C VAL A 349 4.83 6.11 -15.06
N CYS A 350 4.89 4.89 -14.54
CA CYS A 350 5.89 4.53 -13.55
C CYS A 350 7.21 4.19 -14.26
N ALA A 351 8.20 5.03 -14.11
CA ALA A 351 9.57 4.68 -14.45
C ALA A 351 10.10 3.71 -13.39
N ARG A 352 10.35 2.46 -13.77
CA ARG A 352 11.00 1.49 -12.90
C ARG A 352 12.51 1.61 -13.12
N GLY A 353 13.18 2.32 -12.22
CA GLY A 353 14.64 2.44 -12.25
C GLY A 353 15.41 1.14 -11.94
N ASP A 354 14.71 0.05 -11.65
CA ASP A 354 15.28 -1.23 -11.23
C ASP A 354 15.23 -2.33 -12.32
N THR A 355 14.65 -2.07 -13.48
CA THR A 355 14.51 -3.07 -14.56
C THR A 355 15.75 -3.24 -15.43
N GLY A 356 16.83 -2.58 -15.06
CA GLY A 356 18.09 -2.60 -15.83
C GLY A 356 18.12 -1.60 -16.99
N PHE A 357 19.31 -1.15 -17.29
CA PHE A 357 19.54 -0.18 -18.38
C PHE A 357 19.10 -0.74 -19.73
N GLY A 358 18.37 0.06 -20.49
CA GLY A 358 17.86 -0.31 -21.82
C GLY A 358 16.47 -0.94 -21.81
N SER A 359 15.75 -0.84 -20.70
CA SER A 359 14.36 -1.27 -20.64
C SER A 359 13.46 -0.49 -21.61
N GLU A 360 12.36 -1.11 -22.04
CA GLU A 360 11.37 -0.41 -22.89
C GLU A 360 10.84 0.87 -22.22
N GLU A 361 10.82 0.91 -20.89
CA GLU A 361 10.39 2.07 -20.11
C GLU A 361 11.35 3.25 -20.23
N GLU A 362 12.66 3.01 -20.23
CA GLU A 362 13.67 4.06 -20.46
C GLU A 362 13.57 4.66 -21.86
N GLN A 363 13.27 3.84 -22.86
CA GLN A 363 13.09 4.29 -24.23
C GLN A 363 11.88 5.21 -24.41
N LYS A 364 10.94 5.24 -23.44
CA LYS A 364 9.76 6.10 -23.41
C LYS A 364 9.98 7.43 -22.72
N LEU A 365 11.11 7.59 -22.00
CA LEU A 365 11.43 8.87 -21.35
C LEU A 365 11.45 10.02 -22.38
N GLY A 366 10.75 11.09 -22.04
CA GLY A 366 10.60 12.25 -22.92
C GLY A 366 9.66 12.07 -24.12
N LYS A 367 9.01 10.90 -24.26
CA LYS A 367 8.02 10.65 -25.31
C LYS A 367 6.59 10.72 -24.77
N PRO A 368 5.61 11.11 -25.59
CA PRO A 368 4.21 11.03 -25.20
C PRO A 368 3.79 9.56 -24.94
N VAL A 369 3.28 9.28 -23.76
CA VAL A 369 2.81 7.94 -23.37
C VAL A 369 1.28 7.86 -23.24
N LEU A 370 0.62 9.01 -23.28
CA LEU A 370 -0.85 9.15 -23.25
C LEU A 370 -1.28 10.15 -24.33
N ALA A 371 -2.59 10.12 -24.67
CA ALA A 371 -3.16 11.12 -25.55
C ALA A 371 -2.99 12.53 -24.97
N SER A 372 -2.73 13.52 -25.81
CA SER A 372 -2.48 14.92 -25.40
C SER A 372 -3.64 15.57 -24.64
N SER A 373 -4.84 14.99 -24.71
CA SER A 373 -6.02 15.42 -23.97
C SER A 373 -6.08 14.88 -22.51
N ILE A 374 -5.14 13.99 -22.12
CA ILE A 374 -5.10 13.37 -20.78
C ILE A 374 -3.93 13.97 -20.02
N SER A 375 -4.23 14.51 -18.83
CA SER A 375 -3.23 14.96 -17.87
C SER A 375 -3.32 14.10 -16.61
N VAL A 376 -2.16 13.72 -16.10
CA VAL A 376 -2.03 12.98 -14.82
C VAL A 376 -1.33 13.89 -13.83
N LEU A 377 -1.94 14.06 -12.66
CA LEU A 377 -1.39 14.84 -11.56
C LEU A 377 -1.23 13.92 -10.35
N ASP A 378 -0.03 13.85 -9.82
CA ASP A 378 0.26 13.28 -8.50
C ASP A 378 0.32 14.43 -7.49
N ASP A 379 -0.66 14.46 -6.57
CA ASP A 379 -0.77 15.53 -5.57
C ASP A 379 -0.67 14.94 -4.15
N PRO A 380 0.53 14.93 -3.56
CA PRO A 380 0.75 14.39 -2.22
C PRO A 380 0.21 15.26 -1.07
N ILE A 381 -0.27 16.48 -1.37
CA ILE A 381 -0.77 17.41 -0.35
C ILE A 381 -2.30 17.43 -0.21
N VAL A 382 -3.01 16.57 -0.91
CA VAL A 382 -4.46 16.40 -0.72
C VAL A 382 -4.74 15.92 0.70
N LYS A 383 -5.49 16.73 1.47
CA LYS A 383 -5.76 16.47 2.89
C LYS A 383 -6.73 15.33 3.15
N SER A 384 -7.66 15.10 2.26
CA SER A 384 -8.59 13.97 2.32
C SER A 384 -9.07 13.59 0.93
N TYR A 385 -9.19 12.30 0.69
CA TYR A 385 -9.82 11.75 -0.50
C TYR A 385 -11.13 11.07 -0.07
N LYS A 386 -12.24 11.56 -0.64
CA LYS A 386 -13.54 10.89 -0.54
C LYS A 386 -13.82 10.27 -1.89
N GLY A 387 -13.78 8.95 -1.94
CA GLY A 387 -14.17 8.15 -3.09
C GLY A 387 -15.65 8.19 -3.37
#